data_d1677ad906f27a24045f55f27f6acbf3
#
_entry.id   d1677ad906f27a24045f55f27f6acbf3
#
_cell.length_a   1.000
_cell.length_b   1.000
_cell.length_c   1.000
_cell.angle_alpha   90.00
_cell.angle_beta   90.00
_cell.angle_gamma   90.00
#
_symmetry.space_group_name_H-M   'P 1'
#
loop_
_entity.id
_entity.type
_entity.pdbx_description
1 polymer ?
#
loop_
_entity_poly.entity_id
_entity_poly.type
_entity_poly.pdbx_seq_one_letter_code
_entity_poly.pdbx_strand_id
1 'polypeptide(L)'
;MKVTFLTAGTGSYHCGACMRDNTLVTALHRDGHEVAMLPMYLPMLLDEEALPQMRKVPVFFGGINVYLQQKFSFFRHTPRWLDKLFNGTGLLRAAARRSHMTSPREQAEICLAMLQVDESRLTKELDKLIDWLEHHERPDIIALSNALLSGVARQLKKRLAGIPVMAFFQGEDTFLDSLPEPFRTRSWEGMKERLAECDMLVAPSHFYAGVMGERLGIPLTGIEVLPNGINLEGYGRRLADGPQTIGYLARMSREKGLGDLVEAYLLLQERGGFPQCRLRIAGSCPP
;
A
#
# COMPACT_ATOMS: atom_id res chain seq x y z
N MET A 1 -16.71 -8.25 -15.18
CA MET A 1 -16.19 -8.89 -13.96
C MET A 1 -16.22 -7.87 -12.84
N LYS A 2 -16.36 -8.33 -11.61
CA LYS A 2 -16.28 -7.50 -10.41
C LYS A 2 -14.94 -7.69 -9.71
N VAL A 3 -14.11 -6.64 -9.69
CA VAL A 3 -12.75 -6.67 -9.16
C VAL A 3 -12.69 -5.82 -7.89
N THR A 4 -12.24 -6.41 -6.80
CA THR A 4 -12.12 -5.71 -5.52
C THR A 4 -10.67 -5.60 -5.11
N PHE A 5 -10.19 -4.36 -4.97
CA PHE A 5 -8.87 -4.03 -4.46
C PHE A 5 -8.90 -3.85 -2.95
N LEU A 6 -8.08 -4.61 -2.22
CA LEU A 6 -7.77 -4.34 -0.82
C LEU A 6 -6.52 -3.48 -0.77
N THR A 7 -6.65 -2.24 -0.30
CA THR A 7 -5.55 -1.26 -0.30
C THR A 7 -5.26 -0.78 1.12
N ALA A 8 -3.99 -0.46 1.41
CA ALA A 8 -3.61 -0.07 2.76
C ALA A 8 -4.35 1.19 3.24
N GLY A 9 -4.48 2.20 2.38
CA GLY A 9 -4.93 3.53 2.78
C GLY A 9 -3.87 4.25 3.62
N THR A 10 -3.76 5.56 3.51
CA THR A 10 -2.68 6.35 4.14
C THR A 10 -3.14 7.50 5.00
N GLY A 11 -4.42 7.83 4.92
CA GLY A 11 -5.10 8.82 5.76
C GLY A 11 -4.68 10.27 5.59
N SER A 12 -3.39 10.59 5.55
CA SER A 12 -2.89 11.98 5.58
C SER A 12 -1.81 12.32 4.56
N TYR A 13 -1.31 11.36 3.80
CA TYR A 13 -0.27 11.60 2.78
C TYR A 13 -0.53 10.81 1.49
N HIS A 14 0.03 11.29 0.39
CA HIS A 14 -0.08 10.62 -0.89
C HIS A 14 0.81 9.37 -0.91
N CYS A 15 0.22 8.26 -1.31
CA CYS A 15 0.89 6.98 -1.42
C CYS A 15 0.88 6.51 -2.88
N GLY A 16 2.05 6.26 -3.44
CA GLY A 16 2.18 5.81 -4.82
C GLY A 16 1.38 4.55 -5.13
N ALA A 17 1.31 3.60 -4.21
CA ALA A 17 0.50 2.38 -4.38
C ALA A 17 -1.00 2.70 -4.47
N CYS A 18 -1.52 3.56 -3.56
CA CYS A 18 -2.94 3.94 -3.60
C CYS A 18 -3.29 4.74 -4.87
N MET A 19 -2.38 5.60 -5.34
CA MET A 19 -2.56 6.36 -6.58
C MET A 19 -2.56 5.43 -7.80
N ARG A 20 -1.58 4.51 -7.88
CA ARG A 20 -1.53 3.48 -8.93
C ARG A 20 -2.82 2.65 -8.94
N ASP A 21 -3.30 2.21 -7.77
CA ASP A 21 -4.53 1.43 -7.66
C ASP A 21 -5.73 2.24 -8.15
N ASN A 22 -5.84 3.52 -7.77
CA ASN A 22 -6.93 4.38 -8.21
C ASN A 22 -6.93 4.56 -9.75
N THR A 23 -5.77 4.75 -10.36
CA THR A 23 -5.64 4.85 -11.81
C THR A 23 -6.02 3.54 -12.50
N LEU A 24 -5.56 2.39 -11.99
CA LEU A 24 -5.88 1.07 -12.53
C LEU A 24 -7.38 0.77 -12.40
N VAL A 25 -7.96 1.02 -11.24
CA VAL A 25 -9.39 0.82 -10.97
C VAL A 25 -10.25 1.72 -11.87
N THR A 26 -9.82 2.97 -12.09
CA THR A 26 -10.50 3.89 -13.00
C THR A 26 -10.44 3.40 -14.45
N ALA A 27 -9.31 2.85 -14.89
CA ALA A 27 -9.16 2.26 -16.22
C ALA A 27 -10.06 1.02 -16.38
N LEU A 28 -10.04 0.09 -15.43
CA LEU A 28 -10.91 -1.09 -15.43
C LEU A 28 -12.40 -0.70 -15.46
N HIS A 29 -12.78 0.36 -14.75
CA HIS A 29 -14.16 0.85 -14.78
C HIS A 29 -14.54 1.41 -16.17
N ARG A 30 -13.63 2.13 -16.82
CA ARG A 30 -13.83 2.62 -18.21
C ARG A 30 -13.97 1.47 -19.20
N ASP A 31 -13.29 0.35 -18.94
CA ASP A 31 -13.39 -0.88 -19.75
C ASP A 31 -14.64 -1.73 -19.42
N GLY A 32 -15.55 -1.21 -18.59
CA GLY A 32 -16.85 -1.84 -18.30
C GLY A 32 -16.82 -2.87 -17.16
N HIS A 33 -15.79 -2.88 -16.35
CA HIS A 33 -15.74 -3.73 -15.14
C HIS A 33 -16.38 -3.04 -13.94
N GLU A 34 -17.01 -3.80 -13.06
CA GLU A 34 -17.38 -3.34 -11.73
C GLU A 34 -16.14 -3.37 -10.85
N VAL A 35 -15.82 -2.25 -10.21
CA VAL A 35 -14.61 -2.15 -9.41
C VAL A 35 -14.86 -1.50 -8.06
N ALA A 36 -14.18 -2.01 -7.03
CA ALA A 36 -14.20 -1.42 -5.69
C ALA A 36 -12.78 -1.33 -5.13
N MET A 37 -12.52 -0.31 -4.32
CA MET A 37 -11.30 -0.15 -3.54
C MET A 37 -11.65 -0.07 -2.06
N LEU A 38 -11.17 -1.03 -1.27
CA LEU A 38 -11.43 -1.16 0.16
C LEU A 38 -10.20 -0.73 0.96
N PRO A 39 -10.26 0.39 1.68
CA PRO A 39 -9.17 0.79 2.55
C PRO A 39 -9.11 -0.11 3.79
N MET A 40 -7.94 -0.70 4.04
CA MET A 40 -7.74 -1.62 5.15
C MET A 40 -7.48 -0.90 6.47
N TYR A 41 -6.57 0.09 6.49
CA TYR A 41 -6.11 0.70 7.74
C TYR A 41 -6.62 2.12 7.96
N LEU A 42 -6.56 2.94 6.92
CA LEU A 42 -6.87 4.36 6.95
C LEU A 42 -7.63 4.77 5.70
N PRO A 43 -8.43 5.83 5.77
CA PRO A 43 -9.04 6.40 4.57
C PRO A 43 -7.98 6.72 3.51
N MET A 44 -8.34 6.60 2.24
CA MET A 44 -7.44 6.94 1.14
C MET A 44 -7.37 8.45 0.91
N LEU A 45 -6.16 8.93 0.61
CA LEU A 45 -5.93 10.25 0.03
C LEU A 45 -5.44 10.03 -1.41
N LEU A 46 -6.24 10.46 -2.38
CA LEU A 46 -5.97 10.29 -3.80
C LEU A 46 -5.70 11.64 -4.44
N ASP A 47 -4.91 11.65 -5.50
CA ASP A 47 -4.61 12.82 -6.34
C ASP A 47 -5.66 13.02 -7.44
N GLU A 48 -6.34 11.96 -7.84
CA GLU A 48 -7.45 11.98 -8.79
C GLU A 48 -8.78 11.73 -8.09
N GLU A 49 -9.87 12.09 -8.74
CA GLU A 49 -11.20 11.88 -8.20
C GLU A 49 -11.51 10.37 -8.10
N ALA A 50 -11.84 9.93 -6.90
CA ALA A 50 -12.29 8.56 -6.68
C ALA A 50 -13.67 8.32 -7.31
N LEU A 51 -13.88 7.14 -7.86
CA LEU A 51 -15.19 6.74 -8.37
C LEU A 51 -16.26 6.88 -7.26
N PRO A 52 -17.49 7.33 -7.58
CA PRO A 52 -18.53 7.59 -6.58
C PRO A 52 -18.83 6.42 -5.66
N GLN A 53 -18.76 5.18 -6.17
CA GLN A 53 -18.98 3.96 -5.40
C GLN A 53 -17.91 3.73 -4.31
N MET A 54 -16.71 4.29 -4.47
CA MET A 54 -15.61 4.16 -3.50
C MET A 54 -15.75 5.06 -2.27
N ARG A 55 -16.62 6.07 -2.33
CA ARG A 55 -16.76 7.07 -1.26
C ARG A 55 -17.46 6.56 0.00
N LYS A 56 -18.15 5.42 -0.06
CA LYS A 56 -18.99 4.87 1.02
C LYS A 56 -18.50 3.54 1.57
N VAL A 57 -17.25 3.18 1.31
CA VAL A 57 -16.70 1.89 1.74
C VAL A 57 -16.23 1.95 3.19
N PRO A 58 -16.53 0.92 4.01
CA PRO A 58 -16.03 0.85 5.39
C PRO A 58 -14.52 0.60 5.43
N VAL A 59 -13.88 1.06 6.51
CA VAL A 59 -12.48 0.71 6.84
C VAL A 59 -12.50 -0.47 7.82
N PHE A 60 -11.84 -1.58 7.48
CA PHE A 60 -11.93 -2.82 8.25
C PHE A 60 -10.91 -2.94 9.37
N PHE A 61 -9.64 -2.76 9.07
CA PHE A 61 -8.54 -2.79 10.06
C PHE A 61 -8.20 -1.38 10.52
N GLY A 62 -9.21 -0.58 10.89
CA GLY A 62 -8.98 0.80 11.30
C GLY A 62 -7.86 0.91 12.32
N GLY A 63 -6.86 1.77 12.07
CA GLY A 63 -5.61 1.82 12.83
C GLY A 63 -5.82 1.97 14.34
N ILE A 64 -6.91 2.62 14.79
CA ILE A 64 -7.27 2.73 16.21
C ILE A 64 -7.71 1.37 16.75
N ASN A 65 -8.58 0.65 16.06
CA ASN A 65 -9.05 -0.66 16.50
C ASN A 65 -7.91 -1.68 16.52
N VAL A 66 -7.05 -1.68 15.50
CA VAL A 66 -5.84 -2.52 15.46
C VAL A 66 -4.95 -2.24 16.66
N TYR A 67 -4.65 -0.98 16.95
CA TYR A 67 -3.85 -0.58 18.09
C TYR A 67 -4.47 -1.02 19.43
N LEU A 68 -5.77 -0.78 19.64
CA LEU A 68 -6.47 -1.14 20.86
C LEU A 68 -6.54 -2.65 21.07
N GLN A 69 -6.79 -3.44 20.01
CA GLN A 69 -6.81 -4.91 20.10
C GLN A 69 -5.42 -5.50 20.36
N GLN A 70 -4.37 -4.86 19.90
CA GLN A 70 -2.99 -5.23 20.19
C GLN A 70 -2.63 -4.97 21.66
N LYS A 71 -2.96 -3.80 22.19
CA LYS A 71 -2.58 -3.37 23.56
C LYS A 71 -3.49 -3.94 24.64
N PHE A 72 -4.78 -4.07 24.40
CA PHE A 72 -5.77 -4.42 25.41
C PHE A 72 -6.64 -5.60 24.98
N SER A 73 -6.57 -6.71 25.73
CA SER A 73 -7.34 -7.94 25.43
C SER A 73 -8.86 -7.74 25.42
N PHE A 74 -9.38 -6.80 26.20
CA PHE A 74 -10.80 -6.47 26.28
C PHE A 74 -11.37 -6.07 24.91
N PHE A 75 -10.64 -5.29 24.12
CA PHE A 75 -11.11 -4.82 22.80
C PHE A 75 -11.23 -5.93 21.73
N ARG A 76 -10.69 -7.12 21.99
CA ARG A 76 -10.86 -8.29 21.11
C ARG A 76 -12.27 -8.88 21.16
N HIS A 77 -12.96 -8.68 22.29
CA HIS A 77 -14.28 -9.24 22.56
C HIS A 77 -15.39 -8.20 22.57
N THR A 78 -15.09 -6.93 22.21
CA THR A 78 -16.10 -5.87 22.14
C THR A 78 -17.12 -6.15 21.04
N PRO A 79 -18.41 -5.78 21.26
CA PRO A 79 -19.44 -5.90 20.25
C PRO A 79 -19.12 -5.05 19.01
N ARG A 80 -19.51 -5.53 17.82
CA ARG A 80 -19.24 -4.85 16.52
C ARG A 80 -19.76 -3.41 16.44
N TRP A 81 -20.82 -3.06 17.20
CA TRP A 81 -21.36 -1.70 17.21
C TRP A 81 -20.42 -0.69 17.89
N LEU A 82 -19.66 -1.12 18.91
CA LEU A 82 -18.69 -0.28 19.59
C LEU A 82 -17.49 0.04 18.68
N ASP A 83 -17.09 -0.89 17.83
CA ASP A 83 -16.00 -0.69 16.87
C ASP A 83 -16.33 0.41 15.84
N LYS A 84 -17.62 0.59 15.49
CA LYS A 84 -18.07 1.66 14.57
C LYS A 84 -17.75 3.06 15.09
N LEU A 85 -17.76 3.26 16.42
CA LEU A 85 -17.37 4.54 17.03
C LEU A 85 -15.89 4.85 16.82
N PHE A 86 -15.03 3.85 16.87
CA PHE A 86 -13.57 4.00 16.68
C PHE A 86 -13.15 4.03 15.21
N ASN A 87 -13.99 3.54 14.30
CA ASN A 87 -13.77 3.58 12.85
C ASN A 87 -14.34 4.83 12.19
N GLY A 88 -14.83 5.80 12.95
CA GLY A 88 -15.30 7.09 12.41
C GLY A 88 -14.18 7.79 11.64
N THR A 89 -14.46 8.23 10.40
CA THR A 89 -13.47 8.84 9.50
C THR A 89 -12.75 10.05 10.11
N GLY A 90 -13.43 10.83 10.96
CA GLY A 90 -12.84 11.96 11.67
C GLY A 90 -11.81 11.53 12.71
N LEU A 91 -12.10 10.49 13.48
CA LEU A 91 -11.21 9.95 14.50
C LEU A 91 -9.99 9.27 13.88
N LEU A 92 -10.20 8.50 12.79
CA LEU A 92 -9.12 7.87 12.02
C LEU A 92 -8.18 8.90 11.38
N ARG A 93 -8.70 10.02 10.86
CA ARG A 93 -7.87 11.13 10.36
C ARG A 93 -7.05 11.80 11.46
N ALA A 94 -7.62 11.98 12.65
CA ALA A 94 -6.90 12.52 13.80
C ALA A 94 -5.79 11.55 14.28
N ALA A 95 -6.05 10.25 14.28
CA ALA A 95 -5.07 9.22 14.59
C ALA A 95 -3.97 9.14 13.52
N ALA A 96 -4.31 9.26 12.24
CA ALA A 96 -3.36 9.26 11.14
C ALA A 96 -2.34 10.42 11.24
N ARG A 97 -2.76 11.59 11.72
CA ARG A 97 -1.86 12.73 12.00
C ARG A 97 -0.86 12.45 13.11
N ARG A 98 -1.11 11.46 13.97
CA ARG A 98 -0.24 11.06 15.09
C ARG A 98 0.44 9.71 14.84
N SER A 99 0.28 9.11 13.67
CA SER A 99 0.83 7.77 13.35
C SER A 99 2.37 7.71 13.38
N HIS A 100 3.06 8.84 13.20
CA HIS A 100 4.52 8.91 13.33
C HIS A 100 5.03 8.73 14.77
N MET A 101 4.13 8.63 15.75
CA MET A 101 4.51 8.35 17.16
C MET A 101 4.67 6.86 17.45
N THR A 102 4.44 5.99 16.46
CA THR A 102 4.63 4.54 16.62
C THR A 102 6.12 4.21 16.54
N SER A 103 6.64 3.51 17.55
CA SER A 103 8.04 3.08 17.53
C SER A 103 8.30 2.06 16.40
N PRO A 104 9.55 1.92 15.91
CA PRO A 104 9.89 0.90 14.91
C PRO A 104 9.49 -0.51 15.33
N ARG A 105 9.57 -0.82 16.61
CA ARG A 105 9.15 -2.10 17.17
C ARG A 105 7.63 -2.29 17.09
N GLU A 106 6.84 -1.28 17.43
CA GLU A 106 5.37 -1.36 17.34
C GLU A 106 4.91 -1.51 15.89
N GLN A 107 5.58 -0.83 14.94
CA GLN A 107 5.31 -1.00 13.51
C GLN A 107 5.62 -2.43 13.06
N ALA A 108 6.73 -3.00 13.52
CA ALA A 108 7.11 -4.38 13.23
C ALA A 108 6.13 -5.41 13.83
N GLU A 109 5.66 -5.20 15.06
CA GLU A 109 4.63 -6.03 15.69
C GLU A 109 3.31 -6.02 14.93
N ILE A 110 2.88 -4.84 14.46
CA ILE A 110 1.66 -4.69 13.64
C ILE A 110 1.84 -5.37 12.27
N CYS A 111 2.99 -5.16 11.61
CA CYS A 111 3.30 -5.80 10.33
C CYS A 111 3.21 -7.32 10.42
N LEU A 112 3.89 -7.91 11.41
CA LEU A 112 3.86 -9.36 11.63
C LEU A 112 2.45 -9.86 11.97
N ALA A 113 1.71 -9.13 12.81
CA ALA A 113 0.33 -9.48 13.15
C ALA A 113 -0.61 -9.43 11.93
N MET A 114 -0.34 -8.57 10.97
CA MET A 114 -1.09 -8.51 9.71
C MET A 114 -0.73 -9.65 8.75
N LEU A 115 0.54 -10.01 8.65
CA LEU A 115 0.97 -11.16 7.85
C LEU A 115 0.45 -12.50 8.42
N GLN A 116 0.26 -12.58 9.74
CA GLN A 116 -0.27 -13.72 10.46
C GLN A 116 -1.67 -13.44 11.01
N VAL A 117 -2.52 -12.73 10.27
CA VAL A 117 -3.78 -12.16 10.77
C VAL A 117 -4.76 -13.23 11.28
N ASP A 118 -4.80 -14.39 10.67
CA ASP A 118 -5.63 -15.53 11.05
C ASP A 118 -5.20 -16.23 12.35
N GLU A 119 -3.96 -16.02 12.77
CA GLU A 119 -3.38 -16.54 14.03
C GLU A 119 -3.16 -15.42 15.06
N SER A 120 -3.44 -14.17 14.66
CA SER A 120 -3.17 -12.99 15.44
C SER A 120 -4.40 -12.50 16.25
N ARG A 121 -4.19 -11.42 16.96
CA ARG A 121 -5.25 -10.72 17.70
C ARG A 121 -6.22 -9.94 16.81
N LEU A 122 -6.01 -9.97 15.49
CA LEU A 122 -6.77 -9.21 14.49
C LEU A 122 -7.80 -10.06 13.73
N THR A 123 -7.99 -11.32 14.10
CA THR A 123 -8.94 -12.26 13.48
C THR A 123 -10.36 -11.67 13.40
N LYS A 124 -10.79 -10.92 14.42
CA LYS A 124 -12.09 -10.23 14.43
C LYS A 124 -12.27 -9.25 13.26
N GLU A 125 -11.22 -8.50 12.91
CA GLU A 125 -11.27 -7.56 11.78
C GLU A 125 -11.25 -8.30 10.45
N LEU A 126 -10.51 -9.40 10.37
CA LEU A 126 -10.50 -10.29 9.21
C LEU A 126 -11.89 -10.88 8.95
N ASP A 127 -12.56 -11.38 9.99
CA ASP A 127 -13.93 -11.90 9.87
C ASP A 127 -14.91 -10.85 9.36
N LYS A 128 -14.82 -9.60 9.85
CA LYS A 128 -15.65 -8.50 9.36
C LYS A 128 -15.43 -8.22 7.88
N LEU A 129 -14.17 -8.22 7.44
CA LEU A 129 -13.81 -8.02 6.03
C LEU A 129 -14.42 -9.13 5.17
N ILE A 130 -14.23 -10.39 5.55
CA ILE A 130 -14.69 -11.51 4.76
C ILE A 130 -16.22 -11.57 4.73
N ASP A 131 -16.89 -11.38 5.88
CA ASP A 131 -18.37 -11.29 5.95
C ASP A 131 -18.90 -10.19 5.02
N TRP A 132 -18.20 -9.05 4.95
CA TRP A 132 -18.60 -7.95 4.07
C TRP A 132 -18.40 -8.29 2.59
N LEU A 133 -17.27 -8.90 2.24
CA LEU A 133 -16.99 -9.36 0.88
C LEU A 133 -18.02 -10.40 0.43
N GLU A 134 -18.37 -11.33 1.29
CA GLU A 134 -19.31 -12.43 1.01
C GLU A 134 -20.74 -11.92 0.78
N HIS A 135 -21.21 -10.97 1.61
CA HIS A 135 -22.62 -10.58 1.62
C HIS A 135 -22.91 -9.30 0.81
N HIS A 136 -21.95 -8.40 0.68
CA HIS A 136 -22.17 -7.10 0.07
C HIS A 136 -21.42 -6.94 -1.26
N GLU A 137 -20.14 -7.30 -1.29
CA GLU A 137 -19.32 -7.03 -2.46
C GLU A 137 -19.38 -8.15 -3.50
N ARG A 138 -19.25 -9.40 -3.09
CA ARG A 138 -19.26 -10.60 -3.95
C ARG A 138 -18.36 -10.45 -5.18
N PRO A 139 -17.05 -10.28 -4.99
CA PRO A 139 -16.13 -10.07 -6.09
C PRO A 139 -15.92 -11.32 -6.93
N ASP A 140 -15.59 -11.15 -8.22
CA ASP A 140 -15.07 -12.23 -9.07
C ASP A 140 -13.56 -12.42 -8.86
N ILE A 141 -12.85 -11.35 -8.47
CA ILE A 141 -11.40 -11.34 -8.23
C ILE A 141 -11.11 -10.40 -7.06
N ILE A 142 -10.17 -10.80 -6.19
CA ILE A 142 -9.63 -9.97 -5.12
C ILE A 142 -8.17 -9.62 -5.42
N ALA A 143 -7.85 -8.34 -5.43
CA ALA A 143 -6.50 -7.82 -5.65
C ALA A 143 -5.94 -7.19 -4.37
N LEU A 144 -4.84 -7.72 -3.87
CA LEU A 144 -4.09 -7.15 -2.75
C LEU A 144 -3.12 -6.09 -3.29
N SER A 145 -3.32 -4.85 -2.93
CA SER A 145 -2.58 -3.67 -3.41
C SER A 145 -1.07 -3.76 -3.17
N ASN A 146 -0.66 -4.45 -2.12
CA ASN A 146 0.73 -4.82 -1.87
C ASN A 146 0.83 -6.17 -1.14
N ALA A 147 2.00 -6.78 -1.19
CA ALA A 147 2.25 -8.11 -0.64
C ALA A 147 2.19 -8.18 0.90
N LEU A 148 2.31 -7.07 1.62
CA LEU A 148 2.14 -7.04 3.09
C LEU A 148 0.69 -7.33 3.51
N LEU A 149 -0.27 -7.22 2.59
CA LEU A 149 -1.67 -7.60 2.81
C LEU A 149 -1.91 -9.11 2.61
N SER A 150 -0.93 -9.89 2.18
CA SER A 150 -1.08 -11.32 1.89
C SER A 150 -1.54 -12.16 3.09
N GLY A 151 -1.41 -11.66 4.32
CA GLY A 151 -1.92 -12.33 5.51
C GLY A 151 -3.41 -12.70 5.46
N VAL A 152 -4.22 -11.95 4.69
CA VAL A 152 -5.65 -12.26 4.53
C VAL A 152 -5.92 -13.40 3.54
N ALA A 153 -4.95 -13.75 2.67
CA ALA A 153 -5.16 -14.65 1.53
C ALA A 153 -5.69 -16.03 1.96
N ARG A 154 -5.12 -16.66 2.98
CA ARG A 154 -5.54 -17.98 3.46
C ARG A 154 -7.03 -18.04 3.80
N GLN A 155 -7.51 -17.07 4.56
CA GLN A 155 -8.92 -17.08 4.99
C GLN A 155 -9.85 -16.64 3.85
N LEU A 156 -9.41 -15.76 2.95
CA LEU A 156 -10.15 -15.45 1.73
C LEU A 156 -10.33 -16.72 0.88
N LYS A 157 -9.28 -17.48 0.61
CA LYS A 157 -9.35 -18.74 -0.15
C LYS A 157 -10.24 -19.79 0.53
N LYS A 158 -10.21 -19.86 1.86
CA LYS A 158 -11.01 -20.82 2.63
C LYS A 158 -12.49 -20.48 2.62
N ARG A 159 -12.86 -19.22 2.81
CA ARG A 159 -14.26 -18.79 2.98
C ARG A 159 -14.93 -18.35 1.69
N LEU A 160 -14.16 -17.80 0.75
CA LEU A 160 -14.61 -17.36 -0.57
C LEU A 160 -14.04 -18.31 -1.64
N ALA A 161 -14.29 -19.59 -1.47
CA ALA A 161 -13.75 -20.63 -2.36
C ALA A 161 -14.11 -20.36 -3.83
N GLY A 162 -13.11 -20.48 -4.72
CA GLY A 162 -13.25 -20.23 -6.15
C GLY A 162 -13.01 -18.78 -6.59
N ILE A 163 -12.85 -17.83 -5.65
CA ILE A 163 -12.47 -16.46 -5.98
C ILE A 163 -10.95 -16.36 -6.03
N PRO A 164 -10.34 -16.00 -7.19
CA PRO A 164 -8.90 -15.78 -7.29
C PRO A 164 -8.43 -14.60 -6.43
N VAL A 165 -7.26 -14.79 -5.81
CA VAL A 165 -6.57 -13.75 -5.05
C VAL A 165 -5.25 -13.43 -5.73
N MET A 166 -5.06 -12.18 -6.14
CA MET A 166 -3.80 -11.69 -6.69
C MET A 166 -3.11 -10.74 -5.71
N ALA A 167 -1.78 -10.73 -5.69
CA ALA A 167 -0.99 -9.83 -4.87
C ALA A 167 0.01 -9.04 -5.72
N PHE A 168 0.05 -7.72 -5.50
CA PHE A 168 1.00 -6.82 -6.15
C PHE A 168 2.21 -6.56 -5.27
N PHE A 169 3.39 -6.55 -5.86
CA PHE A 169 4.62 -6.07 -5.23
C PHE A 169 4.78 -4.57 -5.42
N GLN A 170 5.15 -3.83 -4.35
CA GLN A 170 5.18 -2.36 -4.33
C GLN A 170 6.31 -1.74 -3.49
N GLY A 171 7.44 -2.43 -3.33
CA GLY A 171 8.59 -1.94 -2.56
C GLY A 171 8.58 -2.38 -1.09
N GLU A 172 8.07 -3.57 -0.82
CA GLU A 172 8.01 -4.18 0.51
C GLU A 172 9.38 -4.48 1.10
N ASP A 173 10.36 -4.76 0.25
CA ASP A 173 11.73 -5.09 0.61
C ASP A 173 12.37 -4.00 1.48
N THR A 174 12.29 -2.74 1.06
CA THR A 174 12.86 -1.61 1.81
C THR A 174 12.22 -1.48 3.19
N PHE A 175 10.90 -1.69 3.29
CA PHE A 175 10.19 -1.64 4.56
C PHE A 175 10.57 -2.83 5.46
N LEU A 176 10.50 -4.05 4.96
CA LEU A 176 10.80 -5.25 5.73
C LEU A 176 12.25 -5.29 6.21
N ASP A 177 13.20 -4.86 5.36
CA ASP A 177 14.61 -4.80 5.71
C ASP A 177 14.91 -3.73 6.79
N SER A 178 14.07 -2.72 6.93
CA SER A 178 14.17 -1.71 7.99
C SER A 178 13.69 -2.18 9.37
N LEU A 179 12.97 -3.30 9.43
CA LEU A 179 12.41 -3.81 10.68
C LEU A 179 13.52 -4.38 11.59
N PRO A 180 13.39 -4.22 12.92
CA PRO A 180 14.31 -4.83 13.87
C PRO A 180 14.12 -6.36 13.93
N GLU A 181 15.19 -7.10 14.24
CA GLU A 181 15.07 -8.53 14.55
C GLU A 181 14.33 -8.77 15.87
N PRO A 182 13.57 -9.88 16.01
CA PRO A 182 13.36 -10.96 15.03
C PRO A 182 12.22 -10.69 14.04
N PHE A 183 11.64 -9.50 14.05
CA PHE A 183 10.46 -9.18 13.26
C PHE A 183 10.76 -9.17 11.76
N ARG A 184 11.94 -8.69 11.36
CA ARG A 184 12.39 -8.71 9.97
C ARG A 184 12.34 -10.11 9.39
N THR A 185 13.07 -11.05 9.99
CA THR A 185 13.13 -12.44 9.53
C THR A 185 11.73 -13.07 9.50
N ARG A 186 10.96 -12.94 10.59
CA ARG A 186 9.62 -13.52 10.69
C ARG A 186 8.62 -12.91 9.71
N SER A 187 8.76 -11.63 9.37
CA SER A 187 7.88 -10.97 8.41
C SER A 187 8.16 -11.43 6.98
N TRP A 188 9.44 -11.64 6.61
CA TRP A 188 9.79 -12.23 5.32
C TRP A 188 9.27 -13.65 5.18
N GLU A 189 9.45 -14.49 6.21
CA GLU A 189 8.94 -15.87 6.24
C GLU A 189 7.42 -15.90 6.15
N GLY A 190 6.74 -15.07 6.95
CA GLY A 190 5.28 -14.98 6.95
C GLY A 190 4.74 -14.49 5.59
N MET A 191 5.36 -13.49 4.99
CA MET A 191 4.95 -13.01 3.66
C MET A 191 5.13 -14.11 2.60
N LYS A 192 6.27 -14.83 2.59
CA LYS A 192 6.51 -15.96 1.70
C LYS A 192 5.43 -17.02 1.83
N GLU A 193 5.10 -17.41 3.05
CA GLU A 193 4.08 -18.42 3.33
C GLU A 193 2.70 -17.98 2.81
N ARG A 194 2.32 -16.72 3.05
CA ARG A 194 1.01 -16.20 2.65
C ARG A 194 0.89 -15.93 1.16
N LEU A 195 1.96 -15.55 0.49
CA LEU A 195 1.97 -15.39 -0.96
C LEU A 195 1.79 -16.71 -1.71
N ALA A 196 2.17 -17.84 -1.12
CA ALA A 196 1.90 -19.16 -1.67
C ALA A 196 0.40 -19.50 -1.73
N GLU A 197 -0.44 -18.79 -0.99
CA GLU A 197 -1.91 -18.91 -1.03
C GLU A 197 -2.55 -18.06 -2.16
N CYS A 198 -1.78 -17.14 -2.75
CA CYS A 198 -2.27 -16.30 -3.84
C CYS A 198 -2.20 -17.04 -5.18
N ASP A 199 -3.18 -16.79 -6.05
CA ASP A 199 -3.25 -17.41 -7.38
C ASP A 199 -2.33 -16.70 -8.40
N MET A 200 -2.01 -15.43 -8.16
CA MET A 200 -1.17 -14.61 -9.04
C MET A 200 -0.35 -13.62 -8.25
N LEU A 201 0.91 -13.47 -8.62
CA LEU A 201 1.82 -12.46 -8.09
C LEU A 201 2.19 -11.51 -9.23
N VAL A 202 2.15 -10.21 -8.96
CA VAL A 202 2.37 -9.17 -9.97
C VAL A 202 3.45 -8.19 -9.51
N ALA A 203 4.47 -7.97 -10.32
CA ALA A 203 5.53 -7.00 -10.06
C ALA A 203 5.45 -5.80 -11.05
N PRO A 204 5.87 -4.60 -10.64
CA PRO A 204 5.82 -3.41 -11.50
C PRO A 204 6.93 -3.39 -12.56
N SER A 205 7.90 -4.27 -12.50
CA SER A 205 9.00 -4.38 -13.46
C SER A 205 9.70 -5.73 -13.38
N HIS A 206 10.40 -6.12 -14.44
CA HIS A 206 11.26 -7.32 -14.44
C HIS A 206 12.37 -7.25 -13.37
N PHE A 207 12.92 -6.05 -13.14
CA PHE A 207 13.90 -5.84 -12.09
C PHE A 207 13.32 -6.20 -10.72
N TYR A 208 12.15 -5.65 -10.39
CA TYR A 208 11.54 -5.90 -9.08
C TYR A 208 11.00 -7.32 -8.93
N ALA A 209 10.54 -7.93 -10.03
CA ALA A 209 10.24 -9.38 -10.05
C ALA A 209 11.47 -10.21 -9.68
N GLY A 210 12.64 -9.83 -10.20
CA GLY A 210 13.93 -10.48 -9.85
C GLY A 210 14.27 -10.33 -8.36
N VAL A 211 14.19 -9.11 -7.83
CA VAL A 211 14.46 -8.82 -6.40
C VAL A 211 13.55 -9.65 -5.49
N MET A 212 12.23 -9.63 -5.74
CA MET A 212 11.27 -10.34 -4.89
C MET A 212 11.34 -11.85 -5.10
N GLY A 213 11.57 -12.30 -6.35
CA GLY A 213 11.75 -13.72 -6.65
C GLY A 213 12.92 -14.32 -5.90
N GLU A 214 14.08 -13.66 -5.89
CA GLU A 214 15.26 -14.08 -5.13
C GLU A 214 15.00 -14.11 -3.63
N ARG A 215 14.46 -13.04 -3.08
CA ARG A 215 14.15 -12.90 -1.64
C ARG A 215 13.18 -13.95 -1.13
N LEU A 216 12.17 -14.26 -1.92
CA LEU A 216 11.09 -15.18 -1.53
C LEU A 216 11.34 -16.61 -2.00
N GLY A 217 12.35 -16.84 -2.86
CA GLY A 217 12.59 -18.13 -3.50
C GLY A 217 11.47 -18.54 -4.47
N ILE A 218 10.88 -17.55 -5.17
CA ILE A 218 9.83 -17.75 -6.16
C ILE A 218 10.47 -17.64 -7.55
N PRO A 219 10.27 -18.62 -8.46
CA PRO A 219 10.79 -18.53 -9.82
C PRO A 219 10.15 -17.36 -10.57
N LEU A 220 10.91 -16.73 -11.47
CA LEU A 220 10.43 -15.59 -12.25
C LEU A 220 9.17 -15.91 -13.08
N THR A 221 9.02 -17.15 -13.50
CA THR A 221 7.81 -17.64 -14.20
C THR A 221 6.55 -17.66 -13.33
N GLY A 222 6.69 -17.51 -12.04
CA GLY A 222 5.57 -17.38 -11.07
C GLY A 222 5.21 -15.93 -10.74
N ILE A 223 5.85 -14.94 -11.39
CA ILE A 223 5.61 -13.52 -11.15
C ILE A 223 5.32 -12.83 -12.49
N GLU A 224 4.10 -12.35 -12.64
CA GLU A 224 3.70 -11.56 -13.80
C GLU A 224 4.28 -10.13 -13.70
N VAL A 225 4.60 -9.52 -14.84
CA VAL A 225 5.09 -8.14 -14.87
C VAL A 225 4.06 -7.23 -15.49
N LEU A 226 3.53 -6.33 -14.67
CA LEU A 226 2.58 -5.28 -15.09
C LEU A 226 3.13 -3.91 -14.67
N PRO A 227 3.68 -3.12 -15.60
CA PRO A 227 4.18 -1.78 -15.28
C PRO A 227 3.09 -0.88 -14.70
N ASN A 228 3.48 -0.04 -13.74
CA ASN A 228 2.57 0.96 -13.19
C ASN A 228 2.15 1.95 -14.27
N GLY A 229 0.85 2.18 -14.40
CA GLY A 229 0.28 3.20 -15.28
C GLY A 229 -0.01 4.50 -14.53
N ILE A 230 -0.07 5.59 -15.27
CA ILE A 230 -0.54 6.90 -14.81
C ILE A 230 -1.54 7.48 -15.81
N ASN A 231 -2.41 8.35 -15.34
CA ASN A 231 -3.24 9.15 -16.22
C ASN A 231 -2.36 10.20 -16.93
N LEU A 232 -2.42 10.25 -18.25
CA LEU A 232 -1.64 11.19 -19.06
C LEU A 232 -2.42 12.47 -19.41
N GLU A 233 -3.66 12.60 -18.98
CA GLU A 233 -4.47 13.79 -19.21
C GLU A 233 -3.83 15.01 -18.56
N GLY A 234 -3.69 16.09 -19.32
CA GLY A 234 -3.00 17.32 -18.86
C GLY A 234 -1.47 17.30 -18.96
N TYR A 235 -0.85 16.16 -19.28
CA TYR A 235 0.58 16.07 -19.59
C TYR A 235 0.80 16.38 -21.07
N GLY A 236 1.17 17.63 -21.38
CA GLY A 236 1.55 18.05 -22.72
C GLY A 236 3.07 18.22 -22.86
N ARG A 237 3.58 18.08 -24.09
CA ARG A 237 4.96 18.41 -24.39
C ARG A 237 5.14 19.93 -24.31
N ARG A 238 5.74 20.45 -23.25
CA ARG A 238 6.20 21.83 -23.19
C ARG A 238 7.60 21.94 -23.81
N LEU A 239 7.74 22.86 -24.77
CA LEU A 239 9.08 23.29 -25.15
C LEU A 239 9.67 24.05 -23.96
N ALA A 240 10.89 23.71 -23.58
CA ALA A 240 11.54 24.33 -22.45
C ALA A 240 12.07 25.71 -22.87
N ASP A 241 11.30 26.76 -22.61
CA ASP A 241 11.74 28.13 -22.72
C ASP A 241 12.38 28.53 -21.39
N GLY A 242 13.71 28.45 -21.28
CA GLY A 242 14.40 28.86 -20.07
C GLY A 242 15.63 28.02 -19.72
N PRO A 243 16.27 28.32 -18.58
CA PRO A 243 17.46 27.59 -18.14
C PRO A 243 17.14 26.11 -17.89
N GLN A 244 18.11 25.26 -18.19
CA GLN A 244 18.03 23.83 -17.90
C GLN A 244 17.69 23.63 -16.42
N THR A 245 16.73 22.76 -16.14
CA THR A 245 16.25 22.53 -14.78
C THR A 245 16.26 21.04 -14.48
N ILE A 246 16.96 20.65 -13.44
CA ILE A 246 16.89 19.31 -12.84
C ILE A 246 15.69 19.30 -11.89
N GLY A 247 14.74 18.39 -12.10
CA GLY A 247 13.56 18.26 -11.27
C GLY A 247 13.67 17.08 -10.30
N TYR A 248 13.26 17.29 -9.05
CA TYR A 248 13.04 16.24 -8.06
C TYR A 248 11.60 16.30 -7.59
N LEU A 249 10.89 15.18 -7.69
CA LEU A 249 9.51 15.05 -7.21
C LEU A 249 9.35 13.72 -6.47
N ALA A 250 9.49 13.76 -5.16
CA ALA A 250 9.28 12.59 -4.29
C ALA A 250 9.08 13.02 -2.84
N ARG A 251 8.70 12.07 -1.97
CA ARG A 251 8.80 12.26 -0.52
C ARG A 251 10.26 12.51 -0.16
N MET A 252 10.52 13.55 0.64
CA MET A 252 11.88 13.95 1.05
C MET A 252 12.39 13.02 2.15
N SER A 253 12.81 11.83 1.78
CA SER A 253 13.36 10.81 2.67
C SER A 253 14.68 10.30 2.11
N ARG A 254 15.50 9.70 2.98
CA ARG A 254 16.85 9.25 2.61
C ARG A 254 16.83 8.23 1.45
N GLU A 255 15.90 7.30 1.47
CA GLU A 255 15.73 6.27 0.43
C GLU A 255 15.34 6.83 -0.94
N LYS A 256 14.88 8.09 -1.02
CA LYS A 256 14.57 8.78 -2.29
C LYS A 256 15.73 9.57 -2.87
N GLY A 257 16.89 9.51 -2.21
CA GLY A 257 18.16 10.05 -2.74
C GLY A 257 18.23 11.56 -2.90
N LEU A 258 17.46 12.36 -2.13
CA LEU A 258 17.51 13.81 -2.22
C LEU A 258 18.91 14.36 -1.84
N GLY A 259 19.55 13.78 -0.82
CA GLY A 259 20.90 14.14 -0.41
C GLY A 259 21.90 13.95 -1.54
N ASP A 260 21.91 12.75 -2.13
CA ASP A 260 22.80 12.38 -3.23
C ASP A 260 22.58 13.29 -4.45
N LEU A 261 21.31 13.66 -4.74
CA LEU A 261 21.00 14.58 -5.83
C LEU A 261 21.55 16.01 -5.56
N VAL A 262 21.44 16.49 -4.32
CA VAL A 262 21.98 17.81 -3.95
C VAL A 262 23.50 17.82 -4.06
N GLU A 263 24.19 16.80 -3.57
CA GLU A 263 25.64 16.64 -3.70
C GLU A 263 26.06 16.61 -5.18
N ALA A 264 25.39 15.81 -5.99
CA ALA A 264 25.65 15.73 -7.43
C ALA A 264 25.44 17.09 -8.13
N TYR A 265 24.39 17.84 -7.73
CA TYR A 265 24.12 19.16 -8.27
C TYR A 265 25.23 20.17 -7.88
N LEU A 266 25.71 20.16 -6.64
CA LEU A 266 26.80 21.02 -6.20
C LEU A 266 28.10 20.73 -6.98
N LEU A 267 28.43 19.45 -7.16
CA LEU A 267 29.57 19.03 -8.00
C LEU A 267 29.43 19.49 -9.46
N LEU A 268 28.21 19.46 -10.00
CA LEU A 268 27.92 19.95 -11.35
C LEU A 268 28.17 21.46 -11.46
N GLN A 269 27.78 22.24 -10.46
CA GLN A 269 28.03 23.69 -10.42
C GLN A 269 29.54 24.01 -10.31
N GLU A 270 30.27 23.29 -9.46
CA GLU A 270 31.71 23.43 -9.29
C GLU A 270 32.49 23.15 -10.59
N ARG A 271 32.08 22.19 -11.38
CA ARG A 271 32.67 21.83 -12.67
C ARG A 271 32.44 22.89 -13.77
N GLY A 272 31.53 23.82 -13.57
CA GLY A 272 31.36 25.02 -14.40
C GLY A 272 30.75 24.79 -15.79
N GLY A 273 30.28 23.59 -16.12
CA GLY A 273 29.70 23.30 -17.43
C GLY A 273 28.29 23.83 -17.67
N PHE A 274 27.53 24.12 -16.60
CA PHE A 274 26.12 24.48 -16.65
C PHE A 274 25.75 25.59 -15.67
N PRO A 275 26.30 26.82 -15.81
CA PRO A 275 26.16 27.86 -14.80
C PRO A 275 24.74 28.37 -14.58
N GLN A 276 23.83 28.15 -15.55
CA GLN A 276 22.42 28.54 -15.43
C GLN A 276 21.48 27.36 -15.07
N CYS A 277 22.03 26.18 -14.88
CA CYS A 277 21.21 25.00 -14.46
C CYS A 277 20.61 25.26 -13.09
N ARG A 278 19.32 24.93 -12.95
CA ARG A 278 18.58 25.09 -11.70
C ARG A 278 18.20 23.71 -11.15
N LEU A 279 18.18 23.59 -9.82
CA LEU A 279 17.58 22.44 -9.14
C LEU A 279 16.22 22.85 -8.57
N ARG A 280 15.16 22.15 -8.97
CA ARG A 280 13.81 22.34 -8.45
C ARG A 280 13.40 21.11 -7.66
N ILE A 281 13.08 21.30 -6.38
CA ILE A 281 12.69 20.23 -5.46
C ILE A 281 11.23 20.43 -5.10
N ALA A 282 10.43 19.37 -5.25
CA ALA A 282 9.03 19.31 -4.86
C ALA A 282 8.73 17.97 -4.17
N GLY A 283 7.79 18.00 -3.22
CA GLY A 283 7.35 16.81 -2.49
C GLY A 283 7.03 17.12 -1.04
N SER A 284 6.58 16.11 -0.31
CA SER A 284 6.32 16.22 1.13
C SER A 284 7.59 15.89 1.93
N CYS A 285 7.83 16.66 2.98
CA CYS A 285 8.82 16.33 4.00
C CYS A 285 8.08 15.69 5.17
N PRO A 286 8.39 14.45 5.55
CA PRO A 286 7.87 13.91 6.79
C PRO A 286 8.38 14.76 7.97
N PRO A 287 7.57 14.93 9.02
CA PRO A 287 7.96 15.69 10.20
C PRO A 287 9.12 15.04 10.96
#